data_937f714fbf79d3d4cac87a9f8492ddfb
#
_entry.id   937f714fbf79d3d4cac87a9f8492ddfb
#
_cell.length_a   1.000
_cell.length_b   1.000
_cell.length_c   1.000
_cell.angle_alpha   90.00
_cell.angle_beta   90.00
_cell.angle_gamma   90.00
#
_symmetry.space_group_name_H-M   'P 1'
#
loop_
_entity.id
_entity.type
_entity.pdbx_description
1 polymer ?
#
loop_
_entity_poly.entity_id
_entity_poly.type
_entity_poly.pdbx_seq_one_letter_code
_entity_poly.pdbx_strand_id
1 'polypeptide(L)'
;MENQQQAFAKWRRQLTFAREYRGFSQTELAKRVAGLSQSNLSKFEKLGGSLSETVLRRMMDALEFPFEFLNIEINNNPESKHYRKKSRIGVKDKAMIDKFVSVATYVFDNILDEFDAPPFNFHYLNVENGISPEEAARQTRRTCRIGGGAIRNICNLLERNGVFVYFWDCEYEDFDGVSLVSDKGNHIIIVNKNMANDRIRFSLAHELGHLVMHNSMFVVLEARDKEKEANQFAAEFLMPEREVGNALLNVRLSALPLLKQMWLTSMSSLIVRAKTLGKIDSNRYGMLMRELSRKGWRTNEPIQVELDSPTYLADAENLLQDEFNLDYTEQAKMMALPTDILRVIFQEKTAPKILKPLFLATR
;
A
#
# COMPACT_ATOMS: atom_id res chain seq x y z
N MET A 1 -38.18 -2.78 -10.17
CA MET A 1 -37.86 -1.45 -9.59
C MET A 1 -36.65 -1.51 -8.67
N GLU A 2 -36.50 -2.49 -7.80
CA GLU A 2 -35.31 -2.65 -6.95
C GLU A 2 -34.00 -2.79 -7.72
N ASN A 3 -33.95 -3.60 -8.79
CA ASN A 3 -32.75 -3.75 -9.62
C ASN A 3 -32.29 -2.45 -10.32
N GLN A 4 -33.23 -1.57 -10.73
CA GLN A 4 -32.89 -0.28 -11.31
C GLN A 4 -32.33 0.70 -10.25
N GLN A 5 -32.89 0.71 -9.07
CA GLN A 5 -32.39 1.58 -7.98
C GLN A 5 -30.99 1.18 -7.53
N GLN A 6 -30.70 -0.12 -7.47
CA GLN A 6 -29.36 -0.63 -7.16
C GLN A 6 -28.34 -0.28 -8.26
N ALA A 7 -28.72 -0.44 -9.54
CA ALA A 7 -27.85 -0.06 -10.67
C ALA A 7 -27.52 1.45 -10.65
N PHE A 8 -28.51 2.33 -10.41
CA PHE A 8 -28.27 3.76 -10.30
C PHE A 8 -27.42 4.14 -9.08
N ALA A 9 -27.57 3.44 -7.96
CA ALA A 9 -26.73 3.66 -6.79
C ALA A 9 -25.24 3.30 -7.07
N LYS A 10 -25.01 2.22 -7.82
CA LYS A 10 -23.68 1.82 -8.28
C LYS A 10 -23.09 2.86 -9.23
N TRP A 11 -23.81 3.26 -10.28
CA TRP A 11 -23.38 4.26 -11.24
C TRP A 11 -23.01 5.59 -10.59
N ARG A 12 -23.79 6.03 -9.61
CA ARG A 12 -23.49 7.24 -8.84
C ARG A 12 -22.14 7.14 -8.13
N ARG A 13 -21.87 6.02 -7.44
CA ARG A 13 -20.60 5.80 -6.73
C ARG A 13 -19.43 5.80 -7.71
N GLN A 14 -19.55 5.08 -8.82
CA GLN A 14 -18.47 4.95 -9.82
C GLN A 14 -18.23 6.28 -10.56
N LEU A 15 -19.27 7.04 -10.89
CA LEU A 15 -19.10 8.37 -11.49
C LEU A 15 -18.38 9.33 -10.52
N THR A 16 -18.82 9.36 -9.26
CA THR A 16 -18.16 10.19 -8.23
C THR A 16 -16.70 9.79 -8.09
N PHE A 17 -16.43 8.48 -8.09
CA PHE A 17 -15.07 7.95 -8.06
C PHE A 17 -14.23 8.43 -9.25
N ALA A 18 -14.72 8.26 -10.48
CA ALA A 18 -14.02 8.67 -11.70
C ALA A 18 -13.72 10.19 -11.70
N ARG A 19 -14.72 11.02 -11.33
CA ARG A 19 -14.56 12.47 -11.23
C ARG A 19 -13.47 12.86 -10.23
N GLU A 20 -13.51 12.27 -9.06
CA GLU A 20 -12.55 12.58 -8.01
C GLU A 20 -11.16 12.02 -8.30
N TYR A 21 -11.08 10.85 -8.95
CA TYR A 21 -9.82 10.28 -9.42
C TYR A 21 -9.11 11.20 -10.41
N ARG A 22 -9.87 11.83 -11.32
CA ARG A 22 -9.37 12.87 -12.25
C ARG A 22 -9.17 14.24 -11.59
N GLY A 23 -9.46 14.39 -10.29
CA GLY A 23 -9.29 15.64 -9.55
C GLY A 23 -10.32 16.72 -9.87
N PHE A 24 -11.42 16.40 -10.57
CA PHE A 24 -12.44 17.39 -10.90
C PHE A 24 -13.41 17.67 -9.76
N SER A 25 -13.64 18.95 -9.49
CA SER A 25 -14.80 19.38 -8.73
C SER A 25 -16.09 19.19 -9.54
N GLN A 26 -17.23 19.16 -8.87
CA GLN A 26 -18.55 19.10 -9.54
C GLN A 26 -18.75 20.28 -10.53
N THR A 27 -18.24 21.46 -10.15
CA THR A 27 -18.35 22.68 -10.98
C THR A 27 -17.50 22.55 -12.25
N GLU A 28 -16.29 22.03 -12.15
CA GLU A 28 -15.39 21.85 -13.29
C GLU A 28 -15.95 20.82 -14.28
N LEU A 29 -16.44 19.68 -13.78
CA LEU A 29 -17.05 18.67 -14.63
C LEU A 29 -18.32 19.22 -15.31
N ALA A 30 -19.18 19.93 -14.56
CA ALA A 30 -20.41 20.51 -15.13
C ALA A 30 -20.12 21.53 -16.24
N LYS A 31 -19.03 22.29 -16.15
CA LYS A 31 -18.63 23.24 -17.20
C LYS A 31 -18.15 22.54 -18.51
N ARG A 32 -17.65 21.31 -18.40
CA ARG A 32 -17.13 20.54 -19.54
C ARG A 32 -18.20 19.74 -20.29
N VAL A 33 -19.34 19.49 -19.64
CA VAL A 33 -20.40 18.61 -20.16
C VAL A 33 -21.62 19.42 -20.57
N ALA A 34 -21.93 19.47 -21.85
CA ALA A 34 -23.11 20.17 -22.35
C ALA A 34 -24.41 19.56 -21.79
N GLY A 35 -25.28 20.41 -21.27
CA GLY A 35 -26.55 20.01 -20.68
C GLY A 35 -26.47 19.57 -19.22
N LEU A 36 -25.30 19.67 -18.58
CA LEU A 36 -25.13 19.34 -17.16
C LEU A 36 -24.96 20.63 -16.34
N SER A 37 -25.82 20.82 -15.32
CA SER A 37 -25.61 21.85 -14.30
C SER A 37 -24.94 21.25 -13.06
N GLN A 38 -24.15 22.08 -12.35
CA GLN A 38 -23.55 21.65 -11.06
C GLN A 38 -24.62 21.17 -10.07
N SER A 39 -25.79 21.84 -10.05
CA SER A 39 -26.89 21.45 -9.16
C SER A 39 -27.43 20.05 -9.51
N ASN A 40 -27.60 19.71 -10.80
CA ASN A 40 -28.04 18.39 -11.21
C ASN A 40 -26.99 17.30 -10.88
N LEU A 41 -25.70 17.60 -11.11
CA LEU A 41 -24.63 16.69 -10.74
C LEU A 41 -24.60 16.45 -9.21
N SER A 42 -24.71 17.51 -8.41
CA SER A 42 -24.74 17.39 -6.96
C SER A 42 -25.94 16.60 -6.44
N LYS A 43 -27.12 16.80 -7.05
CA LYS A 43 -28.32 15.99 -6.74
C LYS A 43 -28.12 14.52 -7.12
N PHE A 44 -27.52 14.25 -8.28
CA PHE A 44 -27.21 12.88 -8.70
C PHE A 44 -26.24 12.21 -7.73
N GLU A 45 -25.13 12.85 -7.39
CA GLU A 45 -24.09 12.27 -6.52
C GLU A 45 -24.60 12.07 -5.06
N LYS A 46 -25.44 12.96 -4.53
CA LYS A 46 -25.86 12.94 -3.12
C LYS A 46 -27.21 12.26 -2.88
N LEU A 47 -28.19 12.55 -3.71
CA LEU A 47 -29.59 12.25 -3.45
C LEU A 47 -30.19 11.20 -4.39
N GLY A 48 -29.40 10.71 -5.39
CA GLY A 48 -29.90 9.75 -6.34
C GLY A 48 -30.86 10.34 -7.39
N GLY A 49 -30.67 11.64 -7.74
CA GLY A 49 -31.36 12.25 -8.87
C GLY A 49 -31.09 11.47 -10.17
N SER A 50 -32.01 11.56 -11.15
CA SER A 50 -31.82 10.93 -12.46
C SER A 50 -31.05 11.84 -13.41
N LEU A 51 -30.10 11.27 -14.14
CA LEU A 51 -29.46 11.85 -15.31
C LEU A 51 -29.76 10.96 -16.51
N SER A 52 -29.94 11.54 -17.69
CA SER A 52 -30.13 10.74 -18.91
C SER A 52 -28.82 10.00 -19.24
N GLU A 53 -28.93 8.84 -19.86
CA GLU A 53 -27.76 8.07 -20.31
C GLU A 53 -26.87 8.90 -21.23
N THR A 54 -27.44 9.74 -22.08
CA THR A 54 -26.68 10.64 -22.95
C THR A 54 -25.79 11.60 -22.16
N VAL A 55 -26.26 12.13 -21.05
CA VAL A 55 -25.47 13.02 -20.16
C VAL A 55 -24.40 12.22 -19.44
N LEU A 56 -24.73 11.01 -18.95
CA LEU A 56 -23.78 10.13 -18.31
C LEU A 56 -22.63 9.73 -19.25
N ARG A 57 -22.92 9.37 -20.51
CA ARG A 57 -21.88 9.07 -21.50
C ARG A 57 -20.96 10.27 -21.73
N ARG A 58 -21.51 11.47 -21.94
CA ARG A 58 -20.70 12.69 -22.08
C ARG A 58 -19.84 12.99 -20.83
N MET A 59 -20.34 12.66 -19.64
CA MET A 59 -19.55 12.81 -18.41
C MET A 59 -18.38 11.82 -18.38
N MET A 60 -18.61 10.56 -18.72
CA MET A 60 -17.58 9.55 -18.78
C MET A 60 -16.52 9.89 -19.85
N ASP A 61 -16.96 10.36 -21.02
CA ASP A 61 -16.05 10.86 -22.07
C ASP A 61 -15.19 12.03 -21.57
N ALA A 62 -15.81 13.01 -20.88
CA ALA A 62 -15.10 14.16 -20.32
C ALA A 62 -14.12 13.79 -19.20
N LEU A 63 -14.33 12.65 -18.54
CA LEU A 63 -13.46 12.07 -17.52
C LEU A 63 -12.43 11.09 -18.12
N GLU A 64 -12.52 10.81 -19.42
CA GLU A 64 -11.68 9.81 -20.10
C GLU A 64 -11.79 8.42 -19.44
N PHE A 65 -13.02 8.04 -19.04
CA PHE A 65 -13.35 6.72 -18.53
C PHE A 65 -14.32 6.02 -19.48
N PRO A 66 -14.17 4.72 -19.74
CA PRO A 66 -15.14 3.98 -20.53
C PRO A 66 -16.50 3.96 -19.81
N PHE A 67 -17.60 3.92 -20.57
CA PHE A 67 -18.94 3.91 -19.98
C PHE A 67 -19.18 2.66 -19.13
N GLU A 68 -18.58 1.55 -19.51
CA GLU A 68 -18.60 0.25 -18.82
C GLU A 68 -18.06 0.32 -17.40
N PHE A 69 -17.20 1.32 -17.09
CA PHE A 69 -16.70 1.59 -15.75
C PHE A 69 -17.84 1.79 -14.72
N LEU A 70 -18.97 2.32 -15.15
CA LEU A 70 -20.13 2.47 -14.26
C LEU A 70 -20.68 1.12 -13.75
N ASN A 71 -20.38 0.03 -14.46
CA ASN A 71 -20.86 -1.32 -14.17
C ASN A 71 -19.89 -2.16 -13.35
N ILE A 72 -18.64 -1.72 -13.16
CA ILE A 72 -17.69 -2.38 -12.26
C ILE A 72 -17.88 -1.91 -10.82
N GLU A 73 -17.32 -2.64 -9.87
CA GLU A 73 -17.36 -2.26 -8.46
C GLU A 73 -15.92 -2.12 -7.96
N ILE A 74 -15.49 -0.87 -7.76
CA ILE A 74 -14.24 -0.59 -7.07
C ILE A 74 -14.61 -0.22 -5.63
N ASN A 75 -14.22 -1.08 -4.70
CA ASN A 75 -14.54 -0.88 -3.30
C ASN A 75 -13.59 0.14 -2.68
N ASN A 76 -14.17 1.16 -2.07
CA ASN A 76 -13.46 2.20 -1.33
C ASN A 76 -13.53 1.99 0.19
N ASN A 77 -13.76 0.74 0.65
CA ASN A 77 -13.93 0.51 2.08
C ASN A 77 -12.63 0.82 2.84
N PRO A 78 -12.56 1.90 3.63
CA PRO A 78 -11.37 2.25 4.40
C PRO A 78 -11.13 1.29 5.59
N GLU A 79 -12.11 0.48 5.98
CA GLU A 79 -12.03 -0.41 7.15
C GLU A 79 -11.10 -1.61 6.92
N SER A 80 -10.91 -2.02 5.67
CA SER A 80 -9.99 -3.11 5.30
C SER A 80 -8.55 -2.65 5.04
N LYS A 81 -8.30 -1.34 5.09
CA LYS A 81 -7.01 -0.75 4.75
C LYS A 81 -6.26 -0.32 6.01
N HIS A 82 -5.11 -0.89 6.23
CA HIS A 82 -4.20 -0.47 7.29
C HIS A 82 -3.18 0.49 6.71
N TYR A 83 -3.29 1.78 7.03
CA TYR A 83 -2.32 2.79 6.63
C TYR A 83 -1.29 3.00 7.71
N ARG A 84 -0.01 2.88 7.37
CA ARG A 84 1.06 3.40 8.23
C ARG A 84 0.96 4.92 8.29
N LYS A 85 0.29 5.39 9.32
CA LYS A 85 -0.08 6.79 9.51
C LYS A 85 1.14 7.60 9.94
N LYS A 86 1.81 8.28 9.03
CA LYS A 86 2.42 9.54 9.41
C LYS A 86 1.28 10.55 9.60
N SER A 87 1.23 11.19 10.75
CA SER A 87 0.20 12.14 11.17
C SER A 87 0.10 13.42 10.29
N ARG A 88 0.72 13.44 9.11
CA ARG A 88 0.93 14.63 8.27
C ARG A 88 0.32 14.55 6.89
N ILE A 89 -0.21 13.41 6.44
CA ILE A 89 -0.85 13.33 5.12
C ILE A 89 -2.09 14.22 5.12
N GLY A 90 -2.13 15.21 4.23
CA GLY A 90 -3.27 16.09 4.04
C GLY A 90 -4.53 15.31 3.62
N VAL A 91 -5.71 15.81 3.95
CA VAL A 91 -6.99 15.13 3.63
C VAL A 91 -7.13 14.86 2.13
N LYS A 92 -6.67 15.79 1.28
CA LYS A 92 -6.70 15.65 -0.18
C LYS A 92 -5.76 14.55 -0.66
N ASP A 93 -4.52 14.54 -0.18
CA ASP A 93 -3.51 13.55 -0.57
C ASP A 93 -3.92 12.16 -0.12
N LYS A 94 -4.48 12.04 1.09
CA LYS A 94 -5.06 10.79 1.57
C LYS A 94 -6.16 10.28 0.64
N ALA A 95 -7.08 11.15 0.24
CA ALA A 95 -8.15 10.76 -0.67
C ALA A 95 -7.63 10.28 -2.04
N MET A 96 -6.55 10.88 -2.56
CA MET A 96 -5.93 10.45 -3.80
C MET A 96 -5.19 9.11 -3.64
N ILE A 97 -4.47 8.93 -2.53
CA ILE A 97 -3.84 7.65 -2.17
C ILE A 97 -4.89 6.54 -2.07
N ASP A 98 -6.00 6.80 -1.36
CA ASP A 98 -7.10 5.84 -1.21
C ASP A 98 -7.67 5.39 -2.57
N LYS A 99 -7.83 6.32 -3.51
CA LYS A 99 -8.34 6.02 -4.85
C LYS A 99 -7.35 5.22 -5.69
N PHE A 100 -6.08 5.60 -5.66
CA PHE A 100 -5.04 4.85 -6.34
C PHE A 100 -4.96 3.42 -5.81
N VAL A 101 -4.92 3.25 -4.49
CA VAL A 101 -4.91 1.94 -3.84
C VAL A 101 -6.12 1.10 -4.25
N SER A 102 -7.32 1.71 -4.31
CA SER A 102 -8.54 0.98 -4.71
C SER A 102 -8.49 0.52 -6.16
N VAL A 103 -8.02 1.37 -7.08
CA VAL A 103 -7.89 0.99 -8.50
C VAL A 103 -6.79 -0.06 -8.69
N ALA A 104 -5.64 0.12 -8.06
CA ALA A 104 -4.55 -0.85 -8.12
C ALA A 104 -5.00 -2.23 -7.59
N THR A 105 -5.72 -2.25 -6.46
CA THR A 105 -6.29 -3.49 -5.90
C THR A 105 -7.25 -4.16 -6.89
N TYR A 106 -8.13 -3.39 -7.53
CA TYR A 106 -9.04 -3.92 -8.54
C TYR A 106 -8.29 -4.53 -9.73
N VAL A 107 -7.24 -3.86 -10.22
CA VAL A 107 -6.39 -4.39 -11.31
C VAL A 107 -5.70 -5.68 -10.86
N PHE A 108 -5.13 -5.71 -9.66
CA PHE A 108 -4.44 -6.90 -9.15
C PHE A 108 -5.40 -8.07 -8.97
N ASP A 109 -6.60 -7.83 -8.46
CA ASP A 109 -7.63 -8.86 -8.33
C ASP A 109 -8.02 -9.47 -9.68
N ASN A 110 -8.12 -8.67 -10.73
CA ASN A 110 -8.43 -9.18 -12.07
C ASN A 110 -7.26 -9.98 -12.66
N ILE A 111 -6.02 -9.56 -12.42
CA ILE A 111 -4.84 -10.31 -12.87
C ILE A 111 -4.71 -11.61 -12.10
N LEU A 112 -4.85 -11.57 -10.78
CA LEU A 112 -4.69 -12.75 -9.93
C LEU A 112 -5.74 -13.83 -10.22
N ASP A 113 -6.93 -13.46 -10.71
CA ASP A 113 -7.96 -14.42 -11.12
C ASP A 113 -7.58 -15.21 -12.39
N GLU A 114 -6.73 -14.65 -13.24
CA GLU A 114 -6.30 -15.32 -14.48
C GLU A 114 -5.14 -16.32 -14.24
N PHE A 115 -4.54 -16.31 -13.05
CA PHE A 115 -3.39 -17.15 -12.72
C PHE A 115 -3.60 -17.92 -11.43
N ASP A 116 -2.91 -19.07 -11.31
CA ASP A 116 -2.89 -19.87 -10.07
C ASP A 116 -2.00 -19.19 -9.01
N ALA A 117 -2.60 -18.26 -8.29
CA ALA A 117 -1.92 -17.46 -7.31
C ALA A 117 -1.60 -18.24 -6.01
N PRO A 118 -0.42 -18.06 -5.40
CA PRO A 118 -0.11 -18.69 -4.13
C PRO A 118 -1.14 -18.33 -3.04
N PRO A 119 -1.66 -19.30 -2.28
CA PRO A 119 -2.58 -19.02 -1.20
C PRO A 119 -1.90 -18.29 -0.04
N PHE A 120 -2.68 -17.55 0.76
CA PHE A 120 -2.18 -16.93 1.98
C PHE A 120 -1.80 -18.01 3.01
N ASN A 121 -0.49 -18.19 3.21
CA ASN A 121 0.08 -19.23 4.08
C ASN A 121 0.49 -18.71 5.46
N PHE A 122 0.19 -17.47 5.79
CA PHE A 122 0.42 -16.94 7.13
C PHE A 122 -0.77 -17.28 8.04
N HIS A 123 -0.48 -17.52 9.33
CA HIS A 123 -1.55 -17.70 10.31
C HIS A 123 -2.01 -16.35 10.84
N TYR A 124 -3.32 -16.18 10.94
CA TYR A 124 -3.87 -15.05 11.69
C TYR A 124 -3.67 -15.28 13.20
N LEU A 125 -3.01 -14.34 13.85
CA LEU A 125 -2.62 -14.44 15.26
C LEU A 125 -3.33 -13.36 16.06
N ASN A 126 -4.33 -13.77 16.83
CA ASN A 126 -5.13 -12.83 17.60
C ASN A 126 -4.35 -12.37 18.85
N VAL A 127 -3.87 -11.13 18.82
CA VAL A 127 -3.15 -10.50 19.96
C VAL A 127 -4.06 -10.23 21.16
N GLU A 128 -5.38 -10.19 20.99
CA GLU A 128 -6.34 -10.12 22.10
C GLU A 128 -6.32 -11.35 23.00
N ASN A 129 -5.83 -12.48 22.48
CA ASN A 129 -5.69 -13.74 23.23
C ASN A 129 -4.37 -13.81 24.02
N GLY A 130 -3.68 -12.69 24.22
CA GLY A 130 -2.45 -12.62 25.04
C GLY A 130 -1.17 -12.96 24.28
N ILE A 131 -1.22 -13.13 22.96
CA ILE A 131 -0.02 -13.29 22.13
C ILE A 131 0.62 -11.91 21.97
N SER A 132 1.91 -11.77 22.34
CA SER A 132 2.62 -10.52 22.08
C SER A 132 2.96 -10.37 20.58
N PRO A 133 3.13 -9.13 20.07
CA PRO A 133 3.57 -8.89 18.70
C PRO A 133 4.91 -9.57 18.37
N GLU A 134 5.81 -9.66 19.34
CA GLU A 134 7.10 -10.35 19.17
C GLU A 134 6.90 -11.87 19.05
N GLU A 135 5.99 -12.46 19.82
CA GLU A 135 5.68 -13.89 19.67
C GLU A 135 4.97 -14.15 18.34
N ALA A 136 4.06 -13.26 17.90
CA ALA A 136 3.45 -13.35 16.60
C ALA A 136 4.51 -13.34 15.47
N ALA A 137 5.51 -12.45 15.57
CA ALA A 137 6.63 -12.40 14.62
C ALA A 137 7.45 -13.69 14.60
N ARG A 138 7.74 -14.26 15.78
CA ARG A 138 8.46 -15.54 15.89
C ARG A 138 7.67 -16.71 15.30
N GLN A 139 6.35 -16.76 15.55
CA GLN A 139 5.50 -17.78 14.96
C GLN A 139 5.45 -17.64 13.44
N THR A 140 5.32 -16.41 12.92
CA THR A 140 5.36 -16.14 11.49
C THR A 140 6.68 -16.60 10.85
N ARG A 141 7.83 -16.32 11.47
CA ARG A 141 9.13 -16.84 10.99
C ARG A 141 9.16 -18.38 10.96
N ARG A 142 8.60 -19.06 11.97
CA ARG A 142 8.52 -20.53 12.01
C ARG A 142 7.63 -21.07 10.89
N THR A 143 6.45 -20.50 10.69
CA THR A 143 5.52 -20.88 9.61
C THR A 143 6.18 -20.78 8.23
N CYS A 144 6.89 -19.69 7.99
CA CYS A 144 7.61 -19.46 6.74
C CYS A 144 8.93 -20.25 6.64
N ARG A 145 9.27 -21.05 7.64
CA ARG A 145 10.52 -21.83 7.73
C ARG A 145 11.77 -20.95 7.51
N ILE A 146 11.72 -19.71 8.03
CA ILE A 146 12.85 -18.79 7.96
C ILE A 146 13.92 -19.28 8.92
N GLY A 147 15.08 -19.59 8.40
CA GLY A 147 16.27 -19.92 9.17
C GLY A 147 16.78 -18.76 10.02
N GLY A 148 17.90 -18.95 10.70
CA GLY A 148 18.56 -17.87 11.44
C GLY A 148 19.07 -16.75 10.52
N GLY A 149 19.27 -15.55 11.10
CA GLY A 149 19.80 -14.38 10.43
C GLY A 149 18.75 -13.51 9.72
N ALA A 150 19.23 -12.61 8.89
CA ALA A 150 18.40 -11.66 8.16
C ALA A 150 17.60 -12.35 7.05
N ILE A 151 16.41 -11.87 6.84
CA ILE A 151 15.59 -12.23 5.67
C ILE A 151 16.19 -11.49 4.47
N ARG A 152 16.81 -12.21 3.53
CA ARG A 152 17.46 -11.56 2.38
C ARG A 152 16.45 -11.08 1.35
N ASN A 153 15.58 -11.95 0.88
CA ASN A 153 14.59 -11.69 -0.18
C ASN A 153 13.20 -11.57 0.43
N ILE A 154 12.87 -10.40 0.96
CA ILE A 154 11.61 -10.20 1.69
C ILE A 154 10.41 -10.16 0.76
N CYS A 155 10.53 -9.55 -0.45
CA CYS A 155 9.44 -9.51 -1.42
C CYS A 155 9.10 -10.94 -1.89
N ASN A 156 10.09 -11.71 -2.30
CA ASN A 156 9.90 -13.11 -2.69
C ASN A 156 9.31 -13.97 -1.55
N LEU A 157 9.74 -13.73 -0.30
CA LEU A 157 9.17 -14.42 0.86
C LEU A 157 7.66 -14.14 0.98
N LEU A 158 7.25 -12.88 0.85
CA LEU A 158 5.85 -12.46 0.95
C LEU A 158 5.03 -13.06 -0.19
N GLU A 159 5.48 -12.92 -1.43
CA GLU A 159 4.75 -13.37 -2.62
C GLU A 159 4.56 -14.88 -2.64
N ARG A 160 5.60 -15.67 -2.31
CA ARG A 160 5.47 -17.14 -2.21
C ARG A 160 4.51 -17.61 -1.11
N ASN A 161 4.19 -16.76 -0.16
CA ASN A 161 3.23 -17.05 0.91
C ASN A 161 1.90 -16.31 0.71
N GLY A 162 1.59 -15.87 -0.52
CA GLY A 162 0.30 -15.30 -0.88
C GLY A 162 0.05 -13.88 -0.38
N VAL A 163 1.13 -13.08 -0.21
CA VAL A 163 1.04 -11.65 0.02
C VAL A 163 1.70 -10.91 -1.13
N PHE A 164 0.89 -10.32 -2.00
CA PHE A 164 1.37 -9.66 -3.22
C PHE A 164 1.90 -8.26 -2.91
N VAL A 165 3.10 -7.99 -3.40
CA VAL A 165 3.81 -6.74 -3.11
C VAL A 165 3.81 -5.85 -4.35
N TYR A 166 3.49 -4.58 -4.16
CA TYR A 166 3.57 -3.59 -5.22
C TYR A 166 4.40 -2.38 -4.77
N PHE A 167 5.41 -2.03 -5.57
CA PHE A 167 6.25 -0.85 -5.37
C PHE A 167 5.68 0.33 -6.16
N TRP A 168 5.02 1.23 -5.47
CA TRP A 168 4.42 2.41 -6.08
C TRP A 168 5.42 3.59 -6.16
N ASP A 169 5.56 4.18 -7.35
CA ASP A 169 6.27 5.45 -7.55
C ASP A 169 5.41 6.61 -7.04
N CYS A 170 5.39 6.77 -5.73
CA CYS A 170 4.50 7.67 -5.03
C CYS A 170 5.20 9.01 -4.74
N GLU A 171 4.64 10.12 -5.21
CA GLU A 171 5.17 11.46 -4.95
C GLU A 171 4.86 11.97 -3.52
N TYR A 172 3.99 11.27 -2.78
CA TYR A 172 3.62 11.65 -1.41
C TYR A 172 4.66 11.14 -0.40
N GLU A 173 5.57 12.03 0.03
CA GLU A 173 6.68 11.67 0.93
C GLU A 173 6.23 11.13 2.29
N ASP A 174 5.02 11.49 2.73
CA ASP A 174 4.44 11.04 3.99
C ASP A 174 3.68 9.71 3.88
N PHE A 175 3.59 9.12 2.68
CA PHE A 175 3.07 7.78 2.47
C PHE A 175 4.22 6.76 2.49
N ASP A 176 4.22 5.84 3.45
CA ASP A 176 5.20 4.75 3.53
C ASP A 176 4.65 3.47 2.90
N GLY A 177 3.43 3.09 3.22
CA GLY A 177 2.79 1.89 2.72
C GLY A 177 1.38 1.69 3.27
N VAL A 178 0.73 0.67 2.74
CA VAL A 178 -0.59 0.21 3.16
C VAL A 178 -0.69 -1.29 2.91
N SER A 179 -1.32 -2.00 3.82
CA SER A 179 -1.76 -3.38 3.64
C SER A 179 -3.27 -3.48 3.64
N LEU A 180 -3.79 -4.40 2.86
CA LEU A 180 -5.22 -4.66 2.76
C LEU A 180 -5.50 -6.10 2.34
N VAL A 181 -6.72 -6.53 2.61
CA VAL A 181 -7.32 -7.73 2.01
C VAL A 181 -8.36 -7.24 1.00
N SER A 182 -8.25 -7.69 -0.24
CA SER A 182 -9.16 -7.30 -1.30
C SER A 182 -10.54 -7.99 -1.15
N ASP A 183 -11.52 -7.58 -1.95
CA ASP A 183 -12.86 -8.19 -1.97
C ASP A 183 -12.82 -9.67 -2.41
N LYS A 184 -11.80 -10.06 -3.19
CA LYS A 184 -11.56 -11.44 -3.62
C LYS A 184 -10.71 -12.24 -2.62
N GLY A 185 -10.32 -11.64 -1.50
CA GLY A 185 -9.53 -12.27 -0.45
C GLY A 185 -8.02 -12.22 -0.68
N ASN A 186 -7.54 -11.51 -1.70
CA ASN A 186 -6.10 -11.35 -1.95
C ASN A 186 -5.47 -10.41 -0.94
N HIS A 187 -4.32 -10.80 -0.40
CA HIS A 187 -3.55 -10.00 0.55
C HIS A 187 -2.52 -9.17 -0.21
N ILE A 188 -2.61 -7.86 -0.11
CA ILE A 188 -1.81 -6.94 -0.91
C ILE A 188 -1.09 -5.96 0.01
N ILE A 189 0.18 -5.71 -0.28
CA ILE A 189 0.98 -4.65 0.34
C ILE A 189 1.47 -3.70 -0.75
N ILE A 190 1.10 -2.42 -0.63
CA ILE A 190 1.58 -1.35 -1.49
C ILE A 190 2.53 -0.48 -0.70
N VAL A 191 3.77 -0.29 -1.17
CA VAL A 191 4.77 0.56 -0.51
C VAL A 191 5.35 1.60 -1.45
N ASN A 192 5.72 2.76 -0.90
CA ASN A 192 6.39 3.81 -1.66
C ASN A 192 7.83 3.38 -2.00
N LYS A 193 8.13 3.22 -3.29
CA LYS A 193 9.46 2.81 -3.77
C LYS A 193 10.54 3.89 -3.62
N ASN A 194 10.15 5.14 -3.37
CA ASN A 194 11.07 6.28 -3.26
C ASN A 194 11.74 6.40 -1.88
N MET A 195 11.50 5.42 -1.01
CA MET A 195 12.17 5.31 0.28
C MET A 195 13.53 4.58 0.17
N ALA A 196 14.37 4.73 1.19
CA ALA A 196 15.58 3.91 1.31
C ALA A 196 15.20 2.41 1.48
N ASN A 197 16.00 1.51 0.90
CA ASN A 197 15.72 0.07 0.89
C ASN A 197 15.50 -0.53 2.28
N ASP A 198 16.28 -0.14 3.27
CA ASP A 198 16.11 -0.58 4.66
C ASP A 198 14.76 -0.12 5.25
N ARG A 199 14.27 1.06 4.85
CA ARG A 199 12.96 1.56 5.24
C ARG A 199 11.84 0.80 4.55
N ILE A 200 11.98 0.50 3.23
CA ILE A 200 11.03 -0.35 2.49
C ILE A 200 10.92 -1.72 3.17
N ARG A 201 12.04 -2.34 3.51
CA ARG A 201 12.06 -3.63 4.20
C ARG A 201 11.32 -3.59 5.55
N PHE A 202 11.54 -2.51 6.32
CA PHE A 202 10.83 -2.34 7.59
C PHE A 202 9.33 -2.11 7.37
N SER A 203 8.95 -1.34 6.34
CA SER A 203 7.54 -1.12 5.98
C SER A 203 6.86 -2.41 5.55
N LEU A 204 7.50 -3.24 4.72
CA LEU A 204 6.97 -4.56 4.33
C LEU A 204 6.72 -5.46 5.54
N ALA A 205 7.65 -5.52 6.48
CA ALA A 205 7.48 -6.30 7.70
C ALA A 205 6.39 -5.72 8.63
N HIS A 206 6.25 -4.40 8.68
CA HIS A 206 5.23 -3.70 9.44
C HIS A 206 3.83 -3.99 8.87
N GLU A 207 3.67 -3.89 7.55
CA GLU A 207 2.41 -4.18 6.87
C GLU A 207 2.03 -5.66 6.97
N LEU A 208 3.01 -6.57 6.91
CA LEU A 208 2.77 -7.98 7.23
C LEU A 208 2.24 -8.15 8.66
N GLY A 209 2.79 -7.39 9.61
CA GLY A 209 2.30 -7.39 10.99
C GLY A 209 0.81 -7.01 11.09
N HIS A 210 0.36 -6.01 10.32
CA HIS A 210 -1.06 -5.67 10.25
C HIS A 210 -1.90 -6.82 9.66
N LEU A 211 -1.47 -7.43 8.56
CA LEU A 211 -2.20 -8.55 7.94
C LEU A 211 -2.32 -9.75 8.88
N VAL A 212 -1.28 -10.04 9.65
CA VAL A 212 -1.24 -11.21 10.55
C VAL A 212 -2.01 -10.97 11.84
N MET A 213 -1.91 -9.78 12.45
CA MET A 213 -2.42 -9.53 13.80
C MET A 213 -3.73 -8.75 13.85
N HIS A 214 -3.99 -7.87 12.87
CA HIS A 214 -5.07 -6.90 12.93
C HIS A 214 -6.19 -7.18 11.92
N ASN A 215 -6.43 -8.46 11.65
CA ASN A 215 -7.51 -8.88 10.75
C ASN A 215 -8.88 -8.43 11.29
N SER A 216 -9.74 -7.92 10.40
CA SER A 216 -11.11 -7.49 10.73
C SER A 216 -12.02 -8.62 11.24
N MET A 217 -11.63 -9.89 11.07
CA MET A 217 -12.33 -11.03 11.65
C MET A 217 -12.18 -11.11 13.17
N PHE A 218 -11.21 -10.42 13.77
CA PHE A 218 -11.04 -10.41 15.21
C PHE A 218 -11.87 -9.30 15.85
N VAL A 219 -12.62 -9.67 16.87
CA VAL A 219 -13.34 -8.69 17.69
C VAL A 219 -12.31 -7.91 18.49
N VAL A 220 -12.26 -6.60 18.32
CA VAL A 220 -11.40 -5.72 19.10
C VAL A 220 -12.12 -5.40 20.42
N LEU A 221 -11.64 -5.94 21.52
CA LEU A 221 -12.22 -5.76 22.85
C LEU A 221 -11.71 -4.48 23.54
N GLU A 222 -10.50 -4.06 23.22
CA GLU A 222 -9.84 -2.90 23.82
C GLU A 222 -9.25 -1.96 22.78
N ALA A 223 -9.12 -0.67 23.12
CA ALA A 223 -8.44 0.31 22.28
C ALA A 223 -6.93 0.06 22.32
N ARG A 224 -6.41 -0.66 21.32
CA ARG A 224 -4.99 -1.00 21.18
C ARG A 224 -4.29 -0.07 20.21
N ASP A 225 -3.01 0.15 20.44
CA ASP A 225 -2.13 0.89 19.51
C ASP A 225 -1.59 -0.08 18.45
N LYS A 226 -2.40 -0.33 17.40
CA LYS A 226 -2.07 -1.23 16.30
C LYS A 226 -0.76 -0.86 15.59
N GLU A 227 -0.46 0.44 15.50
CA GLU A 227 0.79 0.93 14.91
C GLU A 227 2.01 0.54 15.73
N LYS A 228 1.90 0.65 17.07
CA LYS A 228 2.96 0.21 17.97
C LYS A 228 3.16 -1.30 17.88
N GLU A 229 2.10 -2.07 17.84
CA GLU A 229 2.14 -3.52 17.73
C GLU A 229 2.79 -3.97 16.41
N ALA A 230 2.41 -3.36 15.28
CA ALA A 230 3.02 -3.64 13.98
C ALA A 230 4.51 -3.27 13.95
N ASN A 231 4.91 -2.18 14.62
CA ASN A 231 6.32 -1.83 14.76
C ASN A 231 7.10 -2.86 15.61
N GLN A 232 6.50 -3.38 16.71
CA GLN A 232 7.09 -4.42 17.54
C GLN A 232 7.24 -5.74 16.76
N PHE A 233 6.19 -6.13 16.03
CA PHE A 233 6.24 -7.27 15.11
C PHE A 233 7.37 -7.13 14.09
N ALA A 234 7.43 -6.02 13.37
CA ALA A 234 8.45 -5.77 12.34
C ALA A 234 9.88 -5.84 12.90
N ALA A 235 10.09 -5.26 14.08
CA ALA A 235 11.39 -5.27 14.74
C ALA A 235 11.84 -6.69 15.10
N GLU A 236 10.95 -7.54 15.64
CA GLU A 236 11.25 -8.93 15.96
C GLU A 236 11.36 -9.79 14.71
N PHE A 237 10.50 -9.56 13.71
CA PHE A 237 10.51 -10.30 12.45
C PHE A 237 11.81 -10.11 11.67
N LEU A 238 12.34 -8.88 11.61
CA LEU A 238 13.59 -8.57 10.90
C LEU A 238 14.83 -8.83 11.75
N MET A 239 14.76 -8.61 13.07
CA MET A 239 15.88 -8.68 14.02
C MET A 239 15.49 -9.48 15.26
N PRO A 240 15.38 -10.83 15.17
CA PRO A 240 14.99 -11.65 16.31
C PRO A 240 15.92 -11.44 17.53
N GLU A 241 15.34 -11.23 18.72
CA GLU A 241 16.13 -10.99 19.92
C GLU A 241 17.17 -12.06 20.18
N ARG A 242 16.79 -13.33 20.00
CA ARG A 242 17.68 -14.48 20.24
C ARG A 242 18.95 -14.46 19.42
N GLU A 243 18.92 -13.77 18.29
CA GLU A 243 20.01 -13.75 17.33
C GLU A 243 20.79 -12.43 17.33
N VAL A 244 20.07 -11.28 17.38
CA VAL A 244 20.72 -9.96 17.35
C VAL A 244 21.12 -9.46 18.73
N GLY A 245 20.50 -9.97 19.80
CA GLY A 245 20.58 -9.39 21.14
C GLY A 245 22.00 -9.26 21.69
N ASN A 246 22.84 -10.28 21.48
CA ASN A 246 24.23 -10.25 21.93
C ASN A 246 25.06 -9.20 21.18
N ALA A 247 24.85 -9.04 19.88
CA ALA A 247 25.56 -8.05 19.06
C ALA A 247 25.13 -6.60 19.40
N LEU A 248 23.95 -6.43 19.98
CA LEU A 248 23.45 -5.14 20.42
C LEU A 248 23.84 -4.76 21.85
N LEU A 249 24.44 -5.66 22.62
CA LEU A 249 24.84 -5.38 23.99
C LEU A 249 25.91 -4.27 24.01
N ASN A 250 25.58 -3.16 24.67
CA ASN A 250 26.45 -1.97 24.74
C ASN A 250 27.00 -1.53 23.36
N VAL A 251 26.18 -1.66 22.32
CA VAL A 251 26.58 -1.37 20.94
C VAL A 251 27.22 0.02 20.81
N ARG A 252 28.25 0.10 19.96
CA ARG A 252 28.96 1.34 19.62
C ARG A 252 28.58 1.79 18.21
N LEU A 253 28.68 3.10 17.96
CA LEU A 253 28.40 3.67 16.64
C LEU A 253 29.23 2.99 15.54
N SER A 254 30.50 2.68 15.80
CA SER A 254 31.43 2.04 14.87
C SER A 254 31.01 0.62 14.45
N ALA A 255 30.20 -0.06 15.26
CA ALA A 255 29.70 -1.41 14.94
C ALA A 255 28.42 -1.39 14.09
N LEU A 256 27.69 -0.28 14.08
CA LEU A 256 26.38 -0.18 13.39
C LEU A 256 26.45 -0.41 11.89
N PRO A 257 27.47 0.08 11.15
CA PRO A 257 27.56 -0.19 9.69
C PRO A 257 27.62 -1.68 9.37
N LEU A 258 28.43 -2.45 10.11
CA LEU A 258 28.52 -3.89 9.94
C LEU A 258 27.19 -4.59 10.30
N LEU A 259 26.58 -4.21 11.41
CA LEU A 259 25.29 -4.77 11.82
C LEU A 259 24.17 -4.44 10.82
N LYS A 260 24.17 -3.24 10.23
CA LYS A 260 23.28 -2.87 9.14
C LYS A 260 23.43 -3.80 7.94
N GLN A 261 24.65 -4.07 7.54
CA GLN A 261 24.95 -4.99 6.43
C GLN A 261 24.52 -6.43 6.73
N MET A 262 24.68 -6.87 7.99
CA MET A 262 24.29 -8.21 8.41
C MET A 262 22.76 -8.37 8.50
N TRP A 263 22.06 -7.38 9.03
CA TRP A 263 20.62 -7.46 9.33
C TRP A 263 19.74 -6.77 8.31
N LEU A 264 20.31 -6.05 7.35
CA LEU A 264 19.61 -5.34 6.27
C LEU A 264 18.55 -4.36 6.80
N THR A 265 18.88 -3.70 7.92
CA THR A 265 18.01 -2.72 8.59
C THR A 265 18.78 -1.43 8.84
N SER A 266 18.10 -0.30 9.07
CA SER A 266 18.78 0.97 9.30
C SER A 266 19.57 0.97 10.62
N MET A 267 20.64 1.77 10.68
CA MET A 267 21.39 1.96 11.92
C MET A 267 20.51 2.57 13.02
N SER A 268 19.56 3.43 12.65
CA SER A 268 18.55 3.95 13.60
C SER A 268 17.68 2.83 14.15
N SER A 269 17.21 1.90 13.33
CA SER A 269 16.41 0.74 13.77
C SER A 269 17.20 -0.18 14.71
N LEU A 270 18.48 -0.41 14.45
CA LEU A 270 19.36 -1.18 15.35
C LEU A 270 19.51 -0.54 16.74
N ILE A 271 19.66 0.80 16.79
CA ILE A 271 19.73 1.53 18.08
C ILE A 271 18.39 1.46 18.83
N VAL A 272 17.26 1.64 18.12
CA VAL A 272 15.92 1.50 18.71
C VAL A 272 15.75 0.07 19.24
N ARG A 273 16.15 -0.94 18.47
CA ARG A 273 16.07 -2.34 18.87
C ARG A 273 16.92 -2.62 20.11
N ALA A 274 18.17 -2.13 20.17
CA ALA A 274 19.04 -2.25 21.34
C ALA A 274 18.40 -1.66 22.59
N LYS A 275 17.73 -0.50 22.47
CA LYS A 275 17.01 0.15 23.56
C LYS A 275 15.80 -0.67 24.00
N THR A 276 14.99 -1.14 23.06
CA THR A 276 13.77 -1.93 23.33
C THR A 276 14.10 -3.24 24.03
N LEU A 277 15.21 -3.88 23.65
CA LEU A 277 15.71 -5.12 24.27
C LEU A 277 16.47 -4.90 25.60
N GLY A 278 16.57 -3.66 26.11
CA GLY A 278 17.33 -3.37 27.32
C GLY A 278 18.85 -3.59 27.21
N LYS A 279 19.38 -3.66 25.95
CA LYS A 279 20.82 -3.87 25.70
C LYS A 279 21.64 -2.59 25.85
N ILE A 280 20.96 -1.44 25.82
CA ILE A 280 21.50 -0.11 26.14
C ILE A 280 20.49 0.68 26.98
N ASP A 281 20.97 1.58 27.81
CA ASP A 281 20.12 2.48 28.61
C ASP A 281 19.66 3.72 27.80
N SER A 282 18.83 4.57 28.45
CA SER A 282 18.28 5.77 27.81
C SER A 282 19.35 6.80 27.47
N ASN A 283 20.41 6.92 28.30
CA ASN A 283 21.49 7.87 28.07
C ASN A 283 22.32 7.46 26.84
N ARG A 284 22.65 6.17 26.77
CA ARG A 284 23.39 5.60 25.63
C ARG A 284 22.58 5.73 24.33
N TYR A 285 21.27 5.41 24.38
CA TYR A 285 20.36 5.62 23.25
C TYR A 285 20.40 7.07 22.76
N GLY A 286 20.20 8.03 23.66
CA GLY A 286 20.22 9.45 23.29
C GLY A 286 21.57 9.90 22.73
N MET A 287 22.69 9.39 23.28
CA MET A 287 24.03 9.67 22.75
C MET A 287 24.20 9.16 21.32
N LEU A 288 23.89 7.88 21.08
CA LEU A 288 24.01 7.28 19.75
C LEU A 288 23.14 7.99 18.70
N MET A 289 21.90 8.36 19.06
CA MET A 289 21.01 9.07 18.15
C MET A 289 21.54 10.49 17.81
N ARG A 290 22.11 11.20 18.78
CA ARG A 290 22.77 12.50 18.53
C ARG A 290 24.01 12.34 17.64
N GLU A 291 24.82 11.30 17.85
CA GLU A 291 26.00 11.02 17.02
C GLU A 291 25.61 10.71 15.57
N LEU A 292 24.54 9.89 15.35
CA LEU A 292 23.98 9.66 14.02
C LEU A 292 23.59 10.99 13.35
N SER A 293 22.86 11.84 14.08
CA SER A 293 22.40 13.14 13.56
C SER A 293 23.59 14.05 13.19
N ARG A 294 24.61 14.12 14.06
CA ARG A 294 25.81 14.93 13.84
C ARG A 294 26.62 14.50 12.60
N LYS A 295 26.60 13.19 12.31
CA LYS A 295 27.26 12.63 11.11
C LYS A 295 26.37 12.71 9.84
N GLY A 296 25.12 13.20 9.94
CA GLY A 296 24.15 13.17 8.84
C GLY A 296 23.63 11.76 8.52
N TRP A 297 23.96 10.77 9.32
CA TRP A 297 23.63 9.37 9.08
C TRP A 297 22.16 9.00 9.43
N ARG A 298 21.36 9.94 9.92
CA ARG A 298 19.91 9.72 10.06
C ARG A 298 19.16 9.73 8.73
N THR A 299 19.69 10.45 7.76
CA THR A 299 19.09 10.60 6.42
C THR A 299 19.92 9.95 5.34
N ASN A 300 21.23 9.95 5.49
CA ASN A 300 22.17 9.38 4.50
C ASN A 300 23.17 8.46 5.20
N GLU A 301 22.77 7.20 5.40
CA GLU A 301 23.61 6.19 6.04
C GLU A 301 24.74 5.73 5.09
N PRO A 302 25.95 5.44 5.62
CA PRO A 302 27.14 5.17 4.80
C PRO A 302 27.06 3.85 4.01
N ILE A 303 26.17 2.95 4.38
CA ILE A 303 25.97 1.65 3.73
C ILE A 303 24.55 1.56 3.21
N GLN A 304 24.40 1.26 1.94
CA GLN A 304 23.12 0.89 1.36
C GLN A 304 22.89 -0.61 1.55
N VAL A 305 21.64 -1.00 1.74
CA VAL A 305 21.23 -2.41 1.79
C VAL A 305 20.56 -2.80 0.48
N GLU A 306 20.75 -4.05 0.09
CA GLU A 306 20.03 -4.60 -1.05
C GLU A 306 18.57 -4.88 -0.69
N LEU A 307 17.71 -4.76 -1.68
CA LEU A 307 16.29 -5.08 -1.63
C LEU A 307 15.96 -5.86 -2.89
N ASP A 308 15.32 -7.00 -2.72
CA ASP A 308 14.72 -7.73 -3.83
C ASP A 308 13.47 -6.98 -4.34
N SER A 309 13.19 -7.13 -5.65
CA SER A 309 11.99 -6.58 -6.25
C SER A 309 10.83 -7.57 -6.17
N PRO A 310 9.58 -7.11 -6.02
CA PRO A 310 8.42 -7.97 -6.24
C PRO A 310 8.39 -8.36 -7.72
N THR A 311 8.03 -9.60 -8.01
CA THR A 311 8.06 -10.14 -9.38
C THR A 311 6.70 -10.63 -9.84
N TYR A 312 5.82 -11.06 -8.94
CA TYR A 312 4.59 -11.77 -9.30
C TYR A 312 3.69 -10.98 -10.27
N LEU A 313 3.42 -9.71 -9.96
CA LEU A 313 2.57 -8.87 -10.81
C LEU A 313 3.24 -8.53 -12.14
N ALA A 314 4.55 -8.33 -12.13
CA ALA A 314 5.32 -8.08 -13.36
C ALA A 314 5.39 -9.33 -14.25
N ASP A 315 5.58 -10.50 -13.67
CA ASP A 315 5.61 -11.77 -14.39
C ASP A 315 4.23 -12.09 -14.98
N ALA A 316 3.15 -11.88 -14.22
CA ALA A 316 1.78 -12.05 -14.68
C ALA A 316 1.43 -11.09 -15.83
N GLU A 317 1.85 -9.83 -15.72
CA GLU A 317 1.65 -8.83 -16.78
C GLU A 317 2.42 -9.18 -18.06
N ASN A 318 3.68 -9.62 -17.94
CA ASN A 318 4.46 -10.09 -19.08
C ASN A 318 3.79 -11.28 -19.79
N LEU A 319 3.24 -12.24 -19.02
CA LEU A 319 2.50 -13.36 -19.60
C LEU A 319 1.24 -12.91 -20.36
N LEU A 320 0.51 -11.92 -19.83
CA LEU A 320 -0.66 -11.37 -20.53
C LEU A 320 -0.26 -10.73 -21.86
N GLN A 321 0.85 -10.02 -21.90
CA GLN A 321 1.33 -9.36 -23.13
C GLN A 321 1.94 -10.36 -24.12
N ASP A 322 2.84 -11.22 -23.67
CA ASP A 322 3.67 -12.05 -24.54
C ASP A 322 2.95 -13.32 -25.01
N GLU A 323 2.22 -14.01 -24.13
CA GLU A 323 1.56 -15.27 -24.47
C GLU A 323 0.11 -15.10 -24.94
N PHE A 324 -0.62 -14.13 -24.34
CA PHE A 324 -2.02 -13.88 -24.72
C PHE A 324 -2.18 -12.71 -25.72
N ASN A 325 -1.11 -12.01 -26.08
CA ASN A 325 -1.10 -10.83 -26.96
C ASN A 325 -2.08 -9.72 -26.51
N LEU A 326 -2.25 -9.57 -25.20
CA LEU A 326 -3.12 -8.56 -24.62
C LEU A 326 -2.30 -7.30 -24.29
N ASP A 327 -2.33 -6.31 -25.15
CA ASP A 327 -1.71 -5.03 -24.86
C ASP A 327 -2.49 -4.23 -23.78
N TYR A 328 -1.92 -3.12 -23.29
CA TYR A 328 -2.60 -2.32 -22.26
C TYR A 328 -3.97 -1.80 -22.68
N THR A 329 -4.23 -1.63 -23.97
CA THR A 329 -5.52 -1.16 -24.46
C THR A 329 -6.58 -2.26 -24.36
N GLU A 330 -6.21 -3.48 -24.68
CA GLU A 330 -7.09 -4.65 -24.58
C GLU A 330 -7.34 -5.02 -23.12
N GLN A 331 -6.30 -5.05 -22.29
CA GLN A 331 -6.42 -5.27 -20.87
C GLN A 331 -7.32 -4.20 -20.20
N ALA A 332 -7.12 -2.92 -20.53
CA ALA A 332 -7.94 -1.82 -20.02
C ALA A 332 -9.42 -1.98 -20.42
N LYS A 333 -9.69 -2.38 -21.67
CA LYS A 333 -11.04 -2.67 -22.14
C LYS A 333 -11.69 -3.83 -21.37
N MET A 334 -10.96 -4.92 -21.14
CA MET A 334 -11.45 -6.07 -20.35
C MET A 334 -11.80 -5.66 -18.92
N MET A 335 -10.97 -4.82 -18.29
CA MET A 335 -11.16 -4.32 -16.92
C MET A 335 -12.10 -3.10 -16.86
N ALA A 336 -12.64 -2.62 -17.98
CA ALA A 336 -13.43 -1.39 -18.07
C ALA A 336 -12.73 -0.17 -17.43
N LEU A 337 -11.42 -0.06 -17.61
CA LEU A 337 -10.58 1.03 -17.09
C LEU A 337 -9.97 1.85 -18.23
N PRO A 338 -9.59 3.12 -17.98
CA PRO A 338 -8.72 3.88 -18.88
C PRO A 338 -7.35 3.23 -19.06
N THR A 339 -6.81 3.21 -20.27
CA THR A 339 -5.49 2.64 -20.57
C THR A 339 -4.35 3.35 -19.83
N ASP A 340 -4.47 4.64 -19.61
CA ASP A 340 -3.48 5.44 -18.88
C ASP A 340 -3.33 4.98 -17.41
N ILE A 341 -4.40 4.49 -16.80
CA ILE A 341 -4.38 3.94 -15.44
C ILE A 341 -3.53 2.67 -15.39
N LEU A 342 -3.71 1.74 -16.33
CA LEU A 342 -2.91 0.52 -16.37
C LEU A 342 -1.44 0.82 -16.59
N ARG A 343 -1.13 1.74 -17.52
CA ARG A 343 0.25 2.17 -17.78
C ARG A 343 0.93 2.73 -16.53
N VAL A 344 0.20 3.50 -15.73
CA VAL A 344 0.71 4.01 -14.44
C VAL A 344 0.96 2.87 -13.45
N ILE A 345 0.01 1.93 -13.34
CA ILE A 345 0.12 0.79 -12.42
C ILE A 345 1.29 -0.12 -12.82
N PHE A 346 1.45 -0.44 -14.10
CA PHE A 346 2.57 -1.26 -14.58
C PHE A 346 3.86 -0.46 -14.81
N GLN A 347 3.86 0.82 -14.46
CA GLN A 347 5.05 1.69 -14.48
C GLN A 347 5.73 1.74 -15.85
N GLU A 348 4.95 1.72 -16.92
CA GLU A 348 5.46 1.89 -18.27
C GLU A 348 6.27 3.20 -18.37
N LYS A 349 7.51 3.14 -18.83
CA LYS A 349 8.45 4.29 -18.83
C LYS A 349 7.95 5.50 -19.64
N THR A 350 7.01 5.27 -20.52
CA THR A 350 6.37 6.28 -21.39
C THR A 350 5.05 6.81 -20.85
N ALA A 351 4.54 6.22 -19.75
CA ALA A 351 3.28 6.65 -19.17
C ALA A 351 3.39 8.10 -18.70
N PRO A 352 2.47 8.99 -19.09
CA PRO A 352 2.45 10.34 -18.57
C PRO A 352 2.21 10.27 -17.06
N LYS A 353 2.94 11.06 -16.28
CA LYS A 353 2.73 11.19 -14.81
C LYS A 353 1.39 11.86 -14.55
N ILE A 354 0.32 11.06 -14.42
CA ILE A 354 -1.07 11.56 -14.42
C ILE A 354 -1.52 12.03 -13.03
N LEU A 355 -0.73 11.84 -12.00
CA LEU A 355 -1.07 12.29 -10.64
C LEU A 355 -0.57 13.71 -10.31
N LYS A 356 -0.36 14.57 -11.30
CA LYS A 356 -0.32 16.01 -11.01
C LYS A 356 -1.75 16.52 -11.01
N PRO A 357 -2.29 16.99 -9.86
CA PRO A 357 -3.45 17.84 -9.91
C PRO A 357 -3.07 19.01 -10.83
N LEU A 358 -3.83 19.23 -11.90
CA LEU A 358 -3.76 20.41 -12.75
C LEU A 358 -4.23 21.63 -11.95
N PHE A 359 -3.52 21.95 -10.86
CA PHE A 359 -3.55 23.25 -10.21
C PHE A 359 -2.35 24.03 -10.69
N LEU A 360 -2.37 24.43 -11.97
CA LEU A 360 -1.69 25.65 -12.35
C LEU A 360 -2.42 26.76 -11.60
N ALA A 361 -1.72 27.30 -10.60
CA ALA A 361 -2.06 28.57 -9.99
C ALA A 361 -2.23 29.60 -11.12
N THR A 362 -3.45 29.94 -11.45
CA THR A 362 -3.73 31.21 -12.09
C THR A 362 -3.59 32.27 -11.00
N ARG A 363 -2.49 33.04 -11.09
CA ARG A 363 -2.39 34.35 -10.47
C ARG A 363 -3.52 35.27 -10.99
#